data_ebdba9ff869af7e4aa551016675b3128
#
_entry.id   ebdba9ff869af7e4aa551016675b3128
#
_cell.length_a   1.000
_cell.length_b   1.000
_cell.length_c   1.000
_cell.angle_alpha   90.00
_cell.angle_beta   90.00
_cell.angle_gamma   90.00
#
_symmetry.space_group_name_H-M   'P 1'
#
loop_
_entity.id
_entity.type
_entity.pdbx_description
1 polymer ?
#
loop_
_entity_poly.entity_id
_entity_poly.type
_entity_poly.pdbx_seq_one_letter_code
_entity_poly.pdbx_strand_id
1 'polypeptide(L)'
;MRGRAALIASALRHCQIPVRRILDAGCGIGLLQKPFEEFLPGARYTGLEASEYLSSRFGWTLSSIVDFAARAPYDLVICYDVLQYLPDAQAARAIVNLGLISRAALYVSALTTEDWRENCDRSRTDRAVHLRAGAWYRRRLNKWFRYVGFGIWVRKSVTAILWEMERP
;
A
#
# COMPACT_ATOMS: atom_id res chain seq x y z
N MET A 1 11.49 6.59 5.26
CA MET A 1 11.04 5.42 4.48
C MET A 1 11.70 4.10 4.88
N ARG A 2 13.01 4.09 5.21
CA ARG A 2 13.72 2.86 5.58
C ARG A 2 13.08 2.09 6.76
N GLY A 3 12.69 2.76 7.85
CA GLY A 3 12.01 2.12 8.98
C GLY A 3 10.66 1.49 8.62
N ARG A 4 9.91 2.11 7.70
CA ARG A 4 8.65 1.54 7.20
C ARG A 4 8.86 0.26 6.40
N ALA A 5 9.83 0.26 5.49
CA ALA A 5 10.18 -0.95 4.73
C ALA A 5 10.68 -2.08 5.65
N ALA A 6 11.48 -1.75 6.67
CA ALA A 6 11.94 -2.71 7.67
C ALA A 6 10.76 -3.33 8.45
N LEU A 7 9.80 -2.50 8.92
CA LEU A 7 8.61 -2.96 9.61
C LEU A 7 7.79 -3.93 8.74
N ILE A 8 7.50 -3.53 7.49
CA ILE A 8 6.72 -4.34 6.55
C ILE A 8 7.45 -5.67 6.28
N ALA A 9 8.73 -5.62 5.95
CA ALA A 9 9.51 -6.83 5.66
C ALA A 9 9.59 -7.77 6.87
N SER A 10 9.76 -7.23 8.09
CA SER A 10 9.82 -8.03 9.32
C SER A 10 8.47 -8.68 9.63
N ALA A 11 7.36 -7.93 9.50
CA ALA A 11 6.03 -8.47 9.70
C ALA A 11 5.71 -9.60 8.70
N LEU A 12 6.05 -9.43 7.41
CA LEU A 12 5.82 -10.46 6.40
C LEU A 12 6.66 -11.72 6.64
N ARG A 13 7.93 -11.57 7.06
CA ARG A 13 8.76 -12.70 7.46
C ARG A 13 8.20 -13.42 8.69
N HIS A 14 7.77 -12.68 9.72
CA HIS A 14 7.14 -13.23 10.91
C HIS A 14 5.89 -14.04 10.56
N CYS A 15 5.03 -13.51 9.69
CA CYS A 15 3.84 -14.19 9.18
C CYS A 15 4.15 -15.32 8.16
N GLN A 16 5.42 -15.59 7.86
CA GLN A 16 5.89 -16.57 6.87
C GLN A 16 5.31 -16.34 5.45
N ILE A 17 5.15 -15.07 5.06
CA ILE A 17 4.66 -14.68 3.74
C ILE A 17 5.86 -14.39 2.82
N PRO A 18 6.14 -15.24 1.82
CA PRO A 18 7.23 -15.01 0.88
C PRO A 18 6.90 -13.87 -0.09
N VAL A 19 7.87 -13.01 -0.35
CA VAL A 19 7.73 -11.88 -1.28
C VAL A 19 8.77 -11.99 -2.38
N ARG A 20 8.32 -12.14 -3.63
CA ARG A 20 9.15 -12.16 -4.83
C ARG A 20 8.86 -10.97 -5.77
N ARG A 21 7.66 -10.41 -5.69
CA ARG A 21 7.21 -9.29 -6.52
C ARG A 21 6.55 -8.23 -5.67
N ILE A 22 7.07 -7.00 -5.77
CA ILE A 22 6.56 -5.82 -5.07
C ILE A 22 6.03 -4.83 -6.09
N LEU A 23 4.83 -4.31 -5.86
CA LEU A 23 4.29 -3.13 -6.53
C LEU A 23 4.21 -1.99 -5.53
N ASP A 24 4.81 -0.85 -5.86
CA ASP A 24 4.63 0.41 -5.14
C ASP A 24 3.73 1.32 -5.96
N ALA A 25 2.45 1.40 -5.57
CA ALA A 25 1.41 2.13 -6.28
C ALA A 25 1.37 3.59 -5.81
N GLY A 26 1.77 4.51 -6.68
CA GLY A 26 2.03 5.91 -6.37
C GLY A 26 3.40 6.08 -5.72
N CYS A 27 4.43 5.48 -6.33
CA CYS A 27 5.77 5.42 -5.77
C CYS A 27 6.51 6.77 -5.71
N GLY A 28 6.00 7.81 -6.39
CA GLY A 28 6.61 9.13 -6.41
C GLY A 28 8.06 9.07 -6.90
N ILE A 29 9.00 9.54 -6.08
CA ILE A 29 10.44 9.51 -6.37
C ILE A 29 11.12 8.18 -5.97
N GLY A 30 10.37 7.15 -5.60
CA GLY A 30 10.88 5.80 -5.32
C GLY A 30 11.59 5.62 -3.99
N LEU A 31 11.22 6.36 -2.94
CA LEU A 31 11.88 6.31 -1.63
C LEU A 31 11.86 4.94 -0.95
N LEU A 32 11.00 4.02 -1.38
CA LEU A 32 10.89 2.67 -0.84
C LEU A 32 11.71 1.63 -1.61
N GLN A 33 12.15 1.91 -2.84
CA GLN A 33 12.86 0.95 -3.67
C GLN A 33 14.11 0.40 -2.99
N LYS A 34 15.11 1.24 -2.73
CA LYS A 34 16.37 0.81 -2.09
C LYS A 34 16.17 0.11 -0.75
N PRO A 35 15.30 0.62 0.18
CA PRO A 35 14.98 -0.11 1.39
C PRO A 35 14.40 -1.51 1.17
N PHE A 36 13.53 -1.71 0.18
CA PHE A 36 13.01 -3.05 -0.09
C PHE A 36 14.03 -3.96 -0.77
N GLU A 37 14.92 -3.44 -1.60
CA GLU A 37 16.07 -4.21 -2.13
C GLU A 37 16.96 -4.71 -0.99
N GLU A 38 17.13 -3.91 0.06
CA GLU A 38 17.90 -4.29 1.26
C GLU A 38 17.15 -5.33 2.12
N PHE A 39 15.89 -5.08 2.48
CA PHE A 39 15.16 -5.90 3.44
C PHE A 39 14.46 -7.11 2.84
N LEU A 40 14.23 -7.15 1.54
CA LEU A 40 13.65 -8.27 0.79
C LEU A 40 14.53 -8.58 -0.43
N PRO A 41 15.78 -9.01 -0.21
CA PRO A 41 16.70 -9.28 -1.31
C PRO A 41 16.14 -10.37 -2.22
N GLY A 42 16.22 -10.13 -3.54
CA GLY A 42 15.66 -11.02 -4.56
C GLY A 42 14.19 -10.73 -4.91
N ALA A 43 13.49 -9.85 -4.21
CA ALA A 43 12.19 -9.37 -4.62
C ALA A 43 12.31 -8.34 -5.76
N ARG A 44 11.55 -8.56 -6.84
CA ARG A 44 11.49 -7.59 -7.95
C ARG A 44 10.55 -6.43 -7.59
N TYR A 45 11.10 -5.24 -7.49
CA TYR A 45 10.34 -4.01 -7.27
C TYR A 45 9.82 -3.44 -8.60
N THR A 46 8.57 -2.96 -8.59
CA THR A 46 7.92 -2.24 -9.69
C THR A 46 7.31 -0.97 -9.13
N GLY A 47 7.74 0.18 -9.61
CA GLY A 47 7.11 1.46 -9.31
C GLY A 47 5.97 1.74 -10.30
N LEU A 48 4.82 2.15 -9.79
CA LEU A 48 3.67 2.65 -10.53
C LEU A 48 3.43 4.11 -10.16
N GLU A 49 3.36 5.00 -11.14
CA GLU A 49 3.20 6.43 -10.89
C GLU A 49 2.29 7.05 -11.96
N ALA A 50 1.37 7.92 -11.52
CA ALA A 50 0.43 8.59 -12.41
C ALA A 50 0.99 9.88 -13.03
N SER A 51 2.03 10.46 -12.45
CA SER A 51 2.72 11.64 -12.98
C SER A 51 3.62 11.25 -14.15
N GLU A 52 3.36 11.78 -15.34
CA GLU A 52 4.21 11.61 -16.52
C GLU A 52 5.64 12.08 -16.26
N TYR A 53 5.79 13.20 -15.56
CA TYR A 53 7.10 13.75 -15.20
C TYR A 53 7.91 12.78 -14.34
N LEU A 54 7.30 12.25 -13.25
CA LEU A 54 8.00 11.34 -12.36
C LEU A 54 8.25 9.99 -13.02
N SER A 55 7.27 9.47 -13.75
CA SER A 55 7.41 8.20 -14.47
C SER A 55 8.55 8.24 -15.48
N SER A 56 8.61 9.29 -16.29
CA SER A 56 9.69 9.50 -17.27
C SER A 56 11.05 9.68 -16.59
N ARG A 57 11.12 10.49 -15.52
CA ARG A 57 12.36 10.81 -14.83
C ARG A 57 12.99 9.61 -14.12
N PHE A 58 12.18 8.71 -13.55
CA PHE A 58 12.65 7.59 -12.73
C PHE A 58 12.44 6.22 -13.38
N GLY A 59 11.87 6.16 -14.57
CA GLY A 59 11.62 4.90 -15.30
C GLY A 59 10.50 4.07 -14.70
N TRP A 60 9.50 4.71 -14.05
CA TRP A 60 8.35 4.01 -13.49
C TRP A 60 7.32 3.63 -14.56
N THR A 61 6.45 2.68 -14.24
CA THR A 61 5.29 2.39 -15.07
C THR A 61 4.29 3.54 -14.95
N LEU A 62 4.02 4.24 -16.05
CA LEU A 62 3.03 5.32 -16.09
C LEU A 62 1.62 4.70 -16.07
N SER A 63 0.94 4.77 -14.95
CA SER A 63 -0.48 4.42 -14.82
C SER A 63 -1.03 4.85 -13.45
N SER A 64 -2.34 5.04 -13.39
CA SER A 64 -3.06 5.18 -12.12
C SER A 64 -3.38 3.81 -11.52
N ILE A 65 -3.31 3.70 -10.18
CA ILE A 65 -3.78 2.49 -9.47
C ILE A 65 -5.28 2.22 -9.71
N VAL A 66 -6.04 3.20 -10.13
CA VAL A 66 -7.46 3.05 -10.47
C VAL A 66 -7.65 2.13 -11.67
N ASP A 67 -6.74 2.21 -12.65
CA ASP A 67 -6.91 1.59 -13.97
C ASP A 67 -5.76 0.60 -14.31
N PHE A 68 -4.76 0.47 -13.44
CA PHE A 68 -3.62 -0.40 -13.70
C PHE A 68 -4.02 -1.87 -13.81
N ALA A 69 -3.74 -2.48 -14.95
CA ALA A 69 -3.94 -3.90 -15.21
C ALA A 69 -2.61 -4.66 -15.08
N ALA A 70 -2.46 -5.42 -14.00
CA ALA A 70 -1.28 -6.24 -13.80
C ALA A 70 -1.35 -7.51 -14.65
N ARG A 71 -0.28 -7.83 -15.40
CA ARG A 71 -0.17 -9.10 -16.14
C ARG A 71 -0.16 -10.34 -15.23
N ALA A 72 0.31 -10.18 -14.02
CA ALA A 72 0.29 -11.20 -12.97
C ALA A 72 0.30 -10.51 -11.59
N PRO A 73 -0.35 -11.09 -10.57
CA PRO A 73 -0.47 -10.45 -9.26
C PRO A 73 0.87 -10.31 -8.54
N TYR A 74 0.94 -9.37 -7.61
CA TYR A 74 2.10 -9.08 -6.77
C TYR A 74 1.96 -9.73 -5.40
N ASP A 75 3.07 -10.14 -4.79
CA ASP A 75 3.07 -10.71 -3.44
C ASP A 75 2.86 -9.64 -2.39
N LEU A 76 3.50 -8.49 -2.58
CA LEU A 76 3.31 -7.29 -1.77
C LEU A 76 2.91 -6.13 -2.68
N VAL A 77 1.79 -5.50 -2.36
CA VAL A 77 1.40 -4.21 -2.93
C VAL A 77 1.49 -3.15 -1.85
N ILE A 78 2.06 -2.00 -2.19
CA ILE A 78 2.16 -0.83 -1.33
C ILE A 78 1.29 0.25 -1.95
N CYS A 79 0.45 0.89 -1.15
CA CYS A 79 -0.33 2.06 -1.50
C CYS A 79 -0.23 3.04 -0.33
N TYR A 80 0.83 3.85 -0.37
CA TYR A 80 1.19 4.76 0.70
C TYR A 80 0.91 6.21 0.31
N ASP A 81 0.02 6.87 1.04
CA ASP A 81 -0.37 8.27 0.83
C ASP A 81 -0.89 8.59 -0.59
N VAL A 82 -1.68 7.68 -1.17
CA VAL A 82 -2.24 7.83 -2.53
C VAL A 82 -3.75 8.02 -2.50
N LEU A 83 -4.47 7.21 -1.72
CA LEU A 83 -5.93 7.13 -1.80
C LEU A 83 -6.64 8.41 -1.40
N GLN A 84 -6.02 9.26 -0.56
CA GLN A 84 -6.58 10.56 -0.18
C GLN A 84 -6.60 11.57 -1.33
N TYR A 85 -5.81 11.38 -2.39
CA TYR A 85 -5.83 12.26 -3.57
C TYR A 85 -6.90 11.90 -4.60
N LEU A 86 -7.53 10.74 -4.46
CA LEU A 86 -8.54 10.26 -5.38
C LEU A 86 -9.96 10.65 -4.90
N PRO A 87 -10.84 11.13 -5.77
CA PRO A 87 -12.28 11.26 -5.47
C PRO A 87 -12.88 9.92 -5.02
N ASP A 88 -14.00 9.96 -4.29
CA ASP A 88 -14.61 8.78 -3.64
C ASP A 88 -14.81 7.58 -4.55
N ALA A 89 -15.35 7.82 -5.75
CA ALA A 89 -15.59 6.75 -6.72
C ALA A 89 -14.26 6.13 -7.22
N GLN A 90 -13.24 6.96 -7.46
CA GLN A 90 -11.92 6.49 -7.90
C GLN A 90 -11.19 5.77 -6.77
N ALA A 91 -11.24 6.27 -5.54
CA ALA A 91 -10.64 5.60 -4.39
C ALA A 91 -11.29 4.23 -4.12
N ALA A 92 -12.62 4.12 -4.29
CA ALA A 92 -13.32 2.84 -4.19
C ALA A 92 -12.89 1.86 -5.29
N ARG A 93 -12.75 2.31 -6.54
CA ARG A 93 -12.22 1.50 -7.65
C ARG A 93 -10.77 1.09 -7.41
N ALA A 94 -9.92 2.01 -6.95
CA ALA A 94 -8.53 1.72 -6.61
C ALA A 94 -8.43 0.61 -5.56
N ILE A 95 -9.27 0.63 -4.50
CA ILE A 95 -9.29 -0.44 -3.48
C ILE A 95 -9.72 -1.79 -4.08
N VAL A 96 -10.69 -1.81 -4.98
CA VAL A 96 -11.06 -3.05 -5.70
C VAL A 96 -9.86 -3.55 -6.51
N ASN A 97 -9.19 -2.67 -7.23
CA ASN A 97 -8.02 -3.03 -8.04
C ASN A 97 -6.87 -3.53 -7.17
N LEU A 98 -6.57 -2.86 -6.04
CA LEU A 98 -5.60 -3.35 -5.05
C LEU A 98 -5.93 -4.78 -4.61
N GLY A 99 -7.23 -5.09 -4.39
CA GLY A 99 -7.70 -6.43 -4.09
C GLY A 99 -7.44 -7.44 -5.21
N LEU A 100 -7.57 -7.05 -6.46
CA LEU A 100 -7.37 -7.95 -7.61
C LEU A 100 -5.88 -8.25 -7.86
N ILE A 101 -5.03 -7.24 -7.73
CA ILE A 101 -3.60 -7.36 -8.05
C ILE A 101 -2.72 -7.83 -6.90
N SER A 102 -3.22 -7.81 -5.64
CA SER A 102 -2.48 -8.31 -4.47
C SER A 102 -2.72 -9.79 -4.27
N ARG A 103 -1.67 -10.60 -4.36
CA ARG A 103 -1.76 -12.05 -4.14
C ARG A 103 -1.65 -12.44 -2.68
N ALA A 104 -0.81 -11.75 -1.89
CA ALA A 104 -0.56 -12.14 -0.52
C ALA A 104 -0.73 -11.00 0.49
N ALA A 105 -0.06 -9.88 0.32
CA ALA A 105 -0.09 -8.79 1.27
C ALA A 105 -0.29 -7.43 0.61
N LEU A 106 -0.92 -6.53 1.36
CA LEU A 106 -1.10 -5.13 1.00
C LEU A 106 -0.68 -4.25 2.19
N TYR A 107 0.15 -3.25 1.93
CA TYR A 107 0.37 -2.15 2.87
C TYR A 107 -0.41 -0.93 2.39
N VAL A 108 -1.30 -0.41 3.22
CA VAL A 108 -2.08 0.80 2.93
C VAL A 108 -1.93 1.81 4.05
N SER A 109 -1.62 3.04 3.67
CA SER A 109 -1.75 4.21 4.52
C SER A 109 -2.41 5.32 3.70
N ALA A 110 -3.36 6.01 4.30
CA ALA A 110 -4.01 7.16 3.73
C ALA A 110 -4.37 8.13 4.86
N LEU A 111 -4.31 9.42 4.59
CA LEU A 111 -4.74 10.44 5.54
C LEU A 111 -6.25 10.32 5.77
N THR A 112 -6.64 10.07 7.01
CA THR A 112 -8.05 9.94 7.40
C THR A 112 -8.58 11.22 8.03
N THR A 113 -9.91 11.30 8.21
CA THR A 113 -10.54 12.41 8.95
C THR A 113 -10.03 12.45 10.39
N GLU A 114 -9.83 11.30 11.00
CA GLU A 114 -9.31 11.16 12.35
C GLU A 114 -7.86 11.67 12.44
N ASP A 115 -7.00 11.22 11.50
CA ASP A 115 -5.60 11.67 11.46
C ASP A 115 -5.47 13.17 11.19
N TRP A 116 -6.30 13.71 10.29
CA TRP A 116 -6.36 15.15 10.04
C TRP A 116 -6.67 15.93 11.31
N ARG A 117 -7.54 15.40 12.15
CA ARG A 117 -7.98 16.07 13.38
C ARG A 117 -6.96 15.93 14.52
N GLU A 118 -6.31 14.76 14.65
CA GLU A 118 -5.60 14.36 15.86
C GLU A 118 -4.09 14.18 15.67
N ASN A 119 -3.63 13.80 14.47
CA ASN A 119 -2.26 13.30 14.28
C ASN A 119 -1.40 14.13 13.31
N CYS A 120 -1.99 14.91 12.41
CA CYS A 120 -1.21 15.60 11.40
C CYS A 120 -0.91 17.07 11.76
N ASP A 121 0.27 17.53 11.35
CA ASP A 121 0.59 18.95 11.30
C ASP A 121 -0.06 19.59 10.07
N ARG A 122 -1.18 20.27 10.27
CA ARG A 122 -1.98 20.88 9.20
C ARG A 122 -1.25 22.00 8.45
N SER A 123 -0.20 22.57 9.04
CA SER A 123 0.61 23.60 8.38
C SER A 123 1.54 23.02 7.32
N ARG A 124 1.87 21.72 7.44
CA ARG A 124 2.80 20.97 6.59
C ARG A 124 2.13 19.89 5.75
N THR A 125 0.82 19.67 5.93
CA THR A 125 0.06 18.63 5.26
C THR A 125 -0.72 19.23 4.10
N ASP A 126 -0.68 18.56 2.96
CA ASP A 126 -1.44 18.96 1.78
C ASP A 126 -2.94 19.00 2.09
N ARG A 127 -3.60 20.08 1.67
CA ARG A 127 -5.04 20.30 1.87
C ARG A 127 -5.90 19.87 0.67
N ALA A 128 -5.28 19.62 -0.48
CA ALA A 128 -5.96 19.17 -1.69
C ALA A 128 -6.24 17.66 -1.62
N VAL A 129 -6.94 17.22 -0.56
CA VAL A 129 -7.22 15.82 -0.26
C VAL A 129 -8.70 15.57 -0.01
N HIS A 130 -9.15 14.36 -0.31
CA HIS A 130 -10.48 13.85 0.01
C HIS A 130 -10.42 13.05 1.31
N LEU A 131 -10.69 13.73 2.45
CA LEU A 131 -10.66 13.09 3.76
C LEU A 131 -11.83 12.12 3.93
N ARG A 132 -11.51 10.91 4.41
CA ARG A 132 -12.48 9.85 4.73
C ARG A 132 -12.18 9.26 6.09
N ALA A 133 -13.23 8.82 6.78
CA ALA A 133 -13.04 8.08 8.02
C ALA A 133 -12.26 6.78 7.80
N GLY A 134 -11.39 6.40 8.73
CA GLY A 134 -10.65 5.14 8.68
C GLY A 134 -11.58 3.92 8.49
N ALA A 135 -12.78 3.96 9.06
CA ALA A 135 -13.81 2.94 8.88
C ALA A 135 -14.26 2.77 7.42
N TRP A 136 -14.24 3.84 6.61
CA TRP A 136 -14.56 3.78 5.18
C TRP A 136 -13.59 2.91 4.41
N TYR A 137 -12.29 3.03 4.71
CA TYR A 137 -11.23 2.20 4.11
C TYR A 137 -11.31 0.77 4.62
N ARG A 138 -11.36 0.56 5.95
CA ARG A 138 -11.42 -0.78 6.57
C ARG A 138 -12.59 -1.62 6.03
N ARG A 139 -13.80 -1.06 5.91
CA ARG A 139 -14.97 -1.78 5.38
C ARG A 139 -14.73 -2.31 3.96
N ARG A 140 -14.00 -1.58 3.12
CA ARG A 140 -13.71 -1.97 1.73
C ARG A 140 -12.57 -2.96 1.64
N LEU A 141 -11.50 -2.75 2.38
CA LEU A 141 -10.35 -3.64 2.44
C LEU A 141 -10.71 -5.00 3.04
N ASN A 142 -11.57 -5.03 4.06
CA ASN A 142 -12.05 -6.26 4.69
C ASN A 142 -12.78 -7.23 3.75
N LYS A 143 -13.18 -6.80 2.56
CA LYS A 143 -13.72 -7.72 1.54
C LYS A 143 -12.65 -8.69 1.02
N TRP A 144 -11.40 -8.25 0.98
CA TRP A 144 -10.28 -8.97 0.36
C TRP A 144 -9.27 -9.50 1.38
N PHE A 145 -9.07 -8.74 2.45
CA PHE A 145 -7.94 -8.90 3.36
C PHE A 145 -8.39 -9.02 4.82
N ARG A 146 -7.47 -9.50 5.65
CA ARG A 146 -7.49 -9.37 7.11
C ARG A 146 -6.45 -8.31 7.51
N TYR A 147 -6.81 -7.44 8.43
CA TYR A 147 -5.86 -6.51 9.03
C TYR A 147 -4.97 -7.25 10.02
N VAL A 148 -3.67 -6.98 9.99
CA VAL A 148 -2.68 -7.59 10.90
C VAL A 148 -1.85 -6.56 11.67
N GLY A 149 -2.24 -5.30 11.63
CA GLY A 149 -1.57 -4.21 12.33
C GLY A 149 -0.71 -3.32 11.42
N PHE A 150 -0.39 -2.13 11.89
CA PHE A 150 0.54 -1.16 11.29
C PHE A 150 0.31 -0.85 9.80
N GLY A 151 -0.94 -0.84 9.34
CA GLY A 151 -1.27 -0.64 7.92
C GLY A 151 -1.08 -1.87 7.03
N ILE A 152 -0.72 -3.01 7.59
CA ILE A 152 -0.49 -4.26 6.88
C ILE A 152 -1.77 -5.10 6.85
N TRP A 153 -2.10 -5.58 5.67
CA TRP A 153 -3.27 -6.39 5.36
C TRP A 153 -2.82 -7.67 4.66
N VAL A 154 -3.30 -8.81 5.09
CA VAL A 154 -2.99 -10.10 4.48
C VAL A 154 -4.24 -10.63 3.77
N ARG A 155 -4.07 -11.14 2.56
CA ARG A 155 -5.18 -11.67 1.78
C ARG A 155 -5.84 -12.84 2.51
N LYS A 156 -7.18 -12.90 2.51
CA LYS A 156 -7.95 -13.92 3.25
C LYS A 156 -7.64 -15.35 2.81
N SER A 157 -7.23 -15.53 1.54
CA SER A 157 -6.85 -16.85 0.99
C SER A 157 -5.43 -17.28 1.37
N VAL A 158 -4.64 -16.43 2.04
CA VAL A 158 -3.28 -16.74 2.44
C VAL A 158 -3.26 -17.15 3.91
N THR A 159 -2.64 -18.28 4.19
CA THR A 159 -2.35 -18.70 5.55
C THR A 159 -1.20 -17.84 6.09
N ALA A 160 -1.51 -16.97 7.03
CA ALA A 160 -0.53 -16.20 7.79
C ALA A 160 -0.50 -16.74 9.21
N ILE A 161 0.70 -16.99 9.73
CA ILE A 161 0.87 -17.41 11.11
C ILE A 161 0.74 -16.18 12.00
N LEU A 162 -0.35 -16.08 12.73
CA LEU A 162 -0.62 -15.07 13.74
C LEU A 162 -1.13 -15.78 15.00
N TRP A 163 -0.39 -15.60 16.08
CA TRP A 163 -0.80 -16.07 17.39
C TRP A 163 -1.98 -15.24 17.92
N GLU A 164 -2.75 -15.76 18.85
CA GLU A 164 -3.97 -15.09 19.33
C GLU A 164 -3.69 -13.67 19.84
N MET A 165 -2.61 -13.48 20.57
CA MET A 165 -2.20 -12.16 21.11
C MET A 165 -1.61 -11.19 20.06
N GLU A 166 -1.39 -11.63 18.83
CA GLU A 166 -0.89 -10.81 17.71
C GLU A 166 -2.01 -10.32 16.79
N ARG A 167 -3.21 -10.81 17.00
CA ARG A 167 -4.38 -10.40 16.22
C ARG A 167 -4.89 -9.05 16.74
N PRO A 168 -5.20 -8.10 15.81
CA PRO A 168 -5.73 -6.79 16.17
C PRO A 168 -7.17 -6.87 16.70
#